data_ca42025b48b1dda2d89058c4fe13b39e
#
_entry.id   ca42025b48b1dda2d89058c4fe13b39e
#
_cell.length_a   1.000
_cell.length_b   1.000
_cell.length_c   1.000
_cell.angle_alpha   90.00
_cell.angle_beta   90.00
_cell.angle_gamma   90.00
#
_symmetry.space_group_name_H-M   'P 1'
#
loop_
_entity.id
_entity.type
_entity.pdbx_description
1 polymer ?
#
loop_
_entity_poly.entity_id
_entity_poly.type
_entity_poly.pdbx_seq_one_letter_code
_entity_poly.pdbx_strand_id
1 'polypeptide(L)'
;MKMMIGVFAVVLVSAGAAGGAMWWMKSQEAPHGAEVAKAPPKKEKSDAPAKYVTLDKVIVMLRRAPNETTTHYLSTDLVLATDAKGEKPTKEHLPLLRAIAVRSLSSFTLAQASTMTVEQVAAQLNKTFDANYASEERDKPFGEVMIGKLIVE
;
A
#
# COMPACT_ATOMS: atom_id res chain seq x y z
N MET A 1 -34.03 46.02 17.09
CA MET A 1 -33.73 47.48 16.86
C MET A 1 -32.68 47.60 15.75
N LYS A 2 -33.08 48.29 14.68
CA LYS A 2 -32.28 49.09 13.71
C LYS A 2 -31.21 48.32 12.92
N MET A 3 -31.44 47.84 11.71
CA MET A 3 -31.53 48.65 10.47
C MET A 3 -30.33 49.59 10.32
N MET A 4 -29.42 49.25 9.37
CA MET A 4 -28.99 50.28 8.42
C MET A 4 -28.44 49.62 7.13
N ILE A 5 -29.14 49.98 6.09
CA ILE A 5 -28.91 49.86 4.66
C ILE A 5 -27.76 50.81 4.28
N GLY A 6 -26.86 50.34 3.40
CA GLY A 6 -25.85 51.16 2.76
C GLY A 6 -25.59 50.69 1.33
N VAL A 7 -26.29 51.31 0.41
CA VAL A 7 -26.11 51.23 -1.05
C VAL A 7 -25.02 52.22 -1.46
N PHE A 8 -24.07 51.79 -2.32
CA PHE A 8 -23.31 52.67 -3.26
C PHE A 8 -22.53 51.72 -4.19
N ALA A 9 -22.80 51.70 -5.37
CA ALA A 9 -22.75 52.58 -6.54
C ALA A 9 -21.78 51.94 -7.57
N VAL A 10 -22.37 51.76 -8.72
CA VAL A 10 -21.79 51.33 -10.00
C VAL A 10 -20.68 52.24 -10.46
N VAL A 11 -19.54 51.70 -10.89
CA VAL A 11 -18.68 52.35 -11.91
C VAL A 11 -18.34 51.32 -12.98
N LEU A 12 -18.93 51.52 -14.13
CA LEU A 12 -18.52 50.95 -15.42
C LEU A 12 -17.25 51.67 -15.89
N VAL A 13 -16.19 50.92 -16.17
CA VAL A 13 -15.23 51.36 -17.20
C VAL A 13 -14.82 50.15 -18.02
N SER A 14 -15.18 50.22 -19.25
CA SER A 14 -14.80 49.42 -20.39
C SER A 14 -13.32 49.58 -20.72
N ALA A 15 -12.56 48.51 -20.89
CA ALA A 15 -11.51 48.40 -21.91
C ALA A 15 -10.84 47.03 -21.87
N GLY A 16 -10.78 46.33 -23.01
CA GLY A 16 -9.86 45.21 -23.16
C GLY A 16 -10.47 43.94 -23.79
N ALA A 17 -11.14 44.05 -24.89
CA ALA A 17 -11.42 42.95 -25.81
C ALA A 17 -10.14 42.56 -26.56
N ALA A 18 -9.33 41.66 -26.07
CA ALA A 18 -8.28 40.97 -26.83
C ALA A 18 -7.66 39.73 -26.14
N GLY A 19 -8.39 38.99 -25.32
CA GLY A 19 -7.85 37.78 -24.68
C GLY A 19 -8.76 36.56 -24.70
N GLY A 20 -10.00 36.72 -25.18
CA GLY A 20 -11.02 35.67 -25.04
C GLY A 20 -11.09 34.63 -26.16
N ALA A 21 -10.39 34.79 -27.26
CA ALA A 21 -10.55 33.89 -28.41
C ALA A 21 -9.65 32.64 -28.40
N MET A 22 -8.57 32.64 -27.66
CA MET A 22 -7.69 31.46 -27.61
C MET A 22 -8.09 30.42 -26.57
N TRP A 23 -8.89 30.78 -25.58
CA TRP A 23 -9.34 29.81 -24.58
C TRP A 23 -10.57 29.01 -25.03
N TRP A 24 -11.36 29.56 -25.93
CA TRP A 24 -12.58 28.91 -26.44
C TRP A 24 -12.32 27.92 -27.57
N MET A 25 -11.19 28.00 -28.28
CA MET A 25 -10.81 26.98 -29.29
C MET A 25 -10.23 25.71 -28.73
N LYS A 26 -9.91 25.67 -27.43
CA LYS A 26 -9.40 24.45 -26.73
C LYS A 26 -10.51 23.62 -26.11
N SER A 27 -11.77 24.03 -26.24
CA SER A 27 -12.93 23.35 -25.63
C SER A 27 -13.75 22.53 -26.61
N GLN A 28 -13.34 22.40 -27.87
CA GLN A 28 -14.10 21.66 -28.89
C GLN A 28 -13.35 20.46 -29.50
N GLU A 29 -12.35 19.90 -28.84
CA GLU A 29 -11.96 18.56 -29.21
C GLU A 29 -12.70 17.59 -28.30
N ALA A 30 -13.68 16.96 -28.90
CA ALA A 30 -14.67 16.08 -28.35
C ALA A 30 -14.12 14.73 -27.87
N PRO A 31 -14.93 14.01 -27.11
CA PRO A 31 -14.50 12.99 -26.19
C PRO A 31 -14.46 11.63 -26.85
N HIS A 32 -13.33 11.00 -26.93
CA HIS A 32 -13.33 9.57 -26.91
C HIS A 32 -12.79 9.11 -25.56
N GLY A 33 -13.70 8.53 -24.82
CA GLY A 33 -13.48 7.97 -23.52
C GLY A 33 -12.34 6.97 -23.52
N ALA A 34 -11.43 7.22 -22.64
CA ALA A 34 -10.71 6.22 -21.91
C ALA A 34 -10.58 6.81 -20.51
N GLU A 35 -11.43 6.34 -19.64
CA GLU A 35 -11.28 6.46 -18.20
C GLU A 35 -9.91 5.89 -17.86
N VAL A 36 -8.92 6.76 -17.87
CA VAL A 36 -7.60 6.42 -17.35
C VAL A 36 -7.78 6.27 -15.85
N ALA A 37 -8.06 5.03 -15.44
CA ALA A 37 -7.90 4.62 -14.06
C ALA A 37 -6.57 5.20 -13.59
N LYS A 38 -6.64 6.09 -12.58
CA LYS A 38 -5.46 6.59 -11.88
C LYS A 38 -4.68 5.37 -11.43
N ALA A 39 -3.60 5.05 -12.14
CA ALA A 39 -2.62 4.10 -11.67
C ALA A 39 -2.21 4.49 -10.25
N PRO A 40 -2.14 3.53 -9.32
CA PRO A 40 -1.66 3.82 -7.98
C PRO A 40 -0.27 4.47 -8.09
N PRO A 41 0.08 5.39 -7.18
CA PRO A 41 1.34 6.11 -7.26
C PRO A 41 2.48 5.09 -7.31
N LYS A 42 3.18 5.08 -8.43
CA LYS A 42 4.39 4.28 -8.64
C LYS A 42 5.38 4.74 -7.58
N LYS A 43 5.61 3.91 -6.55
CA LYS A 43 6.64 4.17 -5.55
C LYS A 43 7.92 4.47 -6.32
N GLU A 44 8.50 5.64 -6.11
CA GLU A 44 9.77 6.03 -6.70
C GLU A 44 10.78 4.93 -6.35
N LYS A 45 11.33 4.31 -7.39
CA LYS A 45 12.47 3.40 -7.20
C LYS A 45 13.62 4.28 -6.75
N SER A 46 14.03 4.15 -5.50
CA SER A 46 15.26 4.77 -5.05
C SER A 46 16.40 4.16 -5.88
N ASP A 47 17.23 4.99 -6.49
CA ASP A 47 18.45 4.58 -7.24
C ASP A 47 19.52 3.96 -6.32
N ALA A 48 19.27 3.84 -5.03
CA ALA A 48 20.16 3.17 -4.10
C ALA A 48 20.15 1.65 -4.36
N PRO A 49 21.33 0.98 -4.33
CA PRO A 49 21.40 -0.46 -4.54
C PRO A 49 20.51 -1.18 -3.54
N ALA A 50 19.58 -1.99 -4.06
CA ALA A 50 18.66 -2.77 -3.24
C ALA A 50 19.45 -3.78 -2.40
N LYS A 51 19.15 -3.81 -1.10
CA LYS A 51 19.61 -4.83 -0.17
C LYS A 51 18.45 -5.75 0.19
N TYR A 52 18.76 -6.97 0.51
CA TYR A 52 17.76 -7.97 0.85
C TYR A 52 18.11 -8.60 2.20
N VAL A 53 17.11 -8.67 3.07
CA VAL A 53 17.21 -9.35 4.36
C VAL A 53 16.21 -10.49 4.37
N THR A 54 16.66 -11.71 4.66
CA THR A 54 15.80 -12.88 4.64
C THR A 54 15.32 -13.21 6.06
N LEU A 55 14.05 -13.57 6.17
CA LEU A 55 13.42 -14.14 7.36
C LEU A 55 13.00 -15.55 7.02
N ASP A 56 13.88 -16.51 7.31
CA ASP A 56 13.68 -17.93 6.98
C ASP A 56 12.74 -18.63 7.95
N LYS A 57 12.11 -19.71 7.46
CA LYS A 57 11.39 -20.71 8.26
C LYS A 57 10.31 -20.09 9.15
N VAL A 58 9.45 -19.28 8.59
CA VAL A 58 8.22 -18.87 9.26
C VAL A 58 7.23 -20.03 9.10
N ILE A 59 7.01 -20.78 10.17
CA ILE A 59 6.09 -21.92 10.19
C ILE A 59 4.93 -21.57 11.11
N VAL A 60 3.71 -21.71 10.60
CA VAL A 60 2.48 -21.40 11.34
C VAL A 60 1.49 -22.55 11.22
N MET A 61 0.73 -22.77 12.27
CA MET A 61 -0.44 -23.62 12.23
C MET A 61 -1.60 -22.81 11.69
N LEU A 62 -2.27 -23.32 10.65
CA LEU A 62 -3.45 -22.69 10.07
C LEU A 62 -4.66 -22.85 10.99
N ARG A 63 -5.58 -21.90 10.92
CA ARG A 63 -6.83 -21.96 11.65
C ARG A 63 -7.71 -23.09 11.08
N ARG A 64 -8.17 -23.97 11.93
CA ARG A 64 -9.07 -25.05 11.53
C ARG A 64 -10.44 -24.49 11.15
N ALA A 65 -11.04 -25.05 10.12
CA ALA A 65 -12.44 -24.82 9.79
C ALA A 65 -13.36 -25.52 10.82
N PRO A 66 -14.62 -25.10 10.96
CA PRO A 66 -15.59 -25.84 11.76
C PRO A 66 -15.68 -27.31 11.30
N ASN A 67 -15.61 -28.24 12.22
CA ASN A 67 -15.63 -29.70 11.99
C ASN A 67 -14.36 -30.29 11.33
N GLU A 68 -13.28 -29.55 11.22
CA GLU A 68 -11.98 -30.05 10.76
C GLU A 68 -11.17 -30.58 11.95
N THR A 69 -10.75 -31.84 11.90
CA THR A 69 -9.95 -32.49 12.97
C THR A 69 -8.48 -32.45 12.65
N THR A 70 -8.11 -32.36 11.39
CA THR A 70 -6.72 -32.34 10.93
C THR A 70 -6.10 -30.95 11.14
N THR A 71 -4.84 -30.93 11.52
CA THR A 71 -4.06 -29.70 11.68
C THR A 71 -3.21 -29.50 10.42
N HIS A 72 -3.27 -28.30 9.86
CA HIS A 72 -2.52 -27.91 8.67
C HIS A 72 -1.50 -26.83 9.01
N TYR A 73 -0.41 -26.83 8.27
CA TYR A 73 0.69 -25.90 8.47
C TYR A 73 1.00 -25.14 7.18
N LEU A 74 1.44 -23.91 7.35
CA LEU A 74 2.02 -23.09 6.29
C LEU A 74 3.45 -22.77 6.67
N SER A 75 4.38 -23.04 5.75
CA SER A 75 5.80 -22.69 5.87
C SER A 75 6.18 -21.72 4.79
N THR A 76 6.83 -20.62 5.16
CA THR A 76 7.27 -19.58 4.21
C THR A 76 8.61 -19.00 4.60
N ASP A 77 9.38 -18.59 3.58
CA ASP A 77 10.56 -17.75 3.72
C ASP A 77 10.23 -16.38 3.14
N LEU A 78 10.54 -15.32 3.88
CA LEU A 78 10.26 -13.94 3.49
C LEU A 78 11.55 -13.23 3.12
N VAL A 79 11.51 -12.43 2.07
CA VAL A 79 12.61 -11.59 1.61
C VAL A 79 12.18 -10.13 1.71
N LEU A 80 12.87 -9.36 2.54
CA LEU A 80 12.59 -7.95 2.78
C LEU A 80 13.55 -7.09 1.94
N ALA A 81 13.00 -6.31 1.03
CA ALA A 81 13.76 -5.35 0.24
C ALA A 81 13.99 -4.08 1.05
N THR A 82 15.23 -3.64 1.14
CA THR A 82 15.63 -2.44 1.88
C THR A 82 16.76 -1.71 1.14
N ASP A 83 17.22 -0.61 1.69
CA ASP A 83 18.43 0.08 1.25
C ASP A 83 19.60 -0.19 2.20
N ALA A 84 20.75 0.41 1.92
CA ALA A 84 21.94 0.25 2.74
C ALA A 84 21.77 0.79 4.18
N LYS A 85 20.90 1.79 4.37
CA LYS A 85 20.63 2.39 5.69
C LYS A 85 19.63 1.53 6.49
N GLY A 86 18.66 0.95 5.80
CA GLY A 86 17.64 0.11 6.40
C GLY A 86 18.09 -1.32 6.68
N GLU A 87 19.22 -1.80 6.10
CA GLU A 87 19.67 -3.19 6.26
C GLU A 87 19.85 -3.59 7.73
N LYS A 88 20.60 -2.79 8.49
CA LYS A 88 20.85 -3.08 9.90
C LYS A 88 19.60 -3.01 10.76
N PRO A 89 18.78 -1.93 10.71
CA PRO A 89 17.51 -1.89 11.46
C PRO A 89 16.56 -3.02 11.06
N THR A 90 16.50 -3.40 9.77
CA THR A 90 15.65 -4.52 9.34
C THR A 90 16.10 -5.83 10.00
N LYS A 91 17.42 -6.08 10.08
CA LYS A 91 17.95 -7.27 10.78
C LYS A 91 17.64 -7.25 12.28
N GLU A 92 17.72 -6.10 12.92
CA GLU A 92 17.37 -5.93 14.33
C GLU A 92 15.86 -6.16 14.59
N HIS A 93 15.01 -5.87 13.61
CA HIS A 93 13.57 -6.07 13.69
C HIS A 93 13.11 -7.49 13.32
N LEU A 94 13.99 -8.41 12.88
CA LEU A 94 13.59 -9.77 12.48
C LEU A 94 12.71 -10.51 13.51
N PRO A 95 12.95 -10.43 14.84
CA PRO A 95 12.08 -11.06 15.82
C PRO A 95 10.65 -10.50 15.80
N LEU A 96 10.52 -9.17 15.69
CA LEU A 96 9.22 -8.49 15.56
C LEU A 96 8.52 -8.89 14.26
N LEU A 97 9.25 -8.86 13.14
CA LEU A 97 8.72 -9.24 11.84
C LEU A 97 8.22 -10.67 11.82
N ARG A 98 8.94 -11.59 12.45
CA ARG A 98 8.49 -12.98 12.63
C ARG A 98 7.18 -13.06 13.41
N ALA A 99 7.06 -12.34 14.52
CA ALA A 99 5.86 -12.34 15.34
C ALA A 99 4.64 -11.79 14.56
N ILE A 100 4.82 -10.72 13.80
CA ILE A 100 3.76 -10.14 12.96
C ILE A 100 3.36 -11.12 11.84
N ALA A 101 4.34 -11.73 11.15
CA ALA A 101 4.10 -12.70 10.10
C ALA A 101 3.34 -13.92 10.63
N VAL A 102 3.77 -14.49 11.76
CA VAL A 102 3.10 -15.63 12.41
C VAL A 102 1.65 -15.28 12.74
N ARG A 103 1.40 -14.13 13.36
CA ARG A 103 0.04 -13.67 13.69
C ARG A 103 -0.84 -13.49 12.45
N SER A 104 -0.30 -12.92 11.37
CA SER A 104 -1.03 -12.72 10.12
C SER A 104 -1.37 -14.05 9.45
N LEU A 105 -0.37 -14.89 9.24
CA LEU A 105 -0.51 -16.12 8.48
C LEU A 105 -1.32 -17.20 9.24
N SER A 106 -1.25 -17.25 10.58
CA SER A 106 -2.05 -18.19 11.39
C SER A 106 -3.55 -17.86 11.39
N SER A 107 -3.94 -16.70 10.87
CA SER A 107 -5.36 -16.36 10.72
C SER A 107 -6.02 -17.03 9.51
N PHE A 108 -5.25 -17.57 8.56
CA PHE A 108 -5.78 -18.26 7.39
C PHE A 108 -6.26 -19.67 7.72
N THR A 109 -7.31 -20.09 7.04
CA THR A 109 -7.70 -21.50 6.95
C THR A 109 -6.96 -22.19 5.80
N LEU A 110 -6.93 -23.53 5.78
CA LEU A 110 -6.37 -24.29 4.66
C LEU A 110 -7.01 -23.86 3.32
N ALA A 111 -8.33 -23.75 3.26
CA ALA A 111 -9.06 -23.34 2.07
C ALA A 111 -8.61 -21.95 1.56
N GLN A 112 -8.42 -21.00 2.47
CA GLN A 112 -7.91 -19.67 2.11
C GLN A 112 -6.45 -19.75 1.62
N ALA A 113 -5.58 -20.39 2.36
CA ALA A 113 -4.16 -20.50 2.01
C ALA A 113 -3.93 -21.21 0.67
N SER A 114 -4.72 -22.25 0.37
CA SER A 114 -4.59 -23.04 -0.87
C SER A 114 -5.14 -22.33 -2.12
N THR A 115 -5.98 -21.31 -1.94
CA THR A 115 -6.56 -20.55 -3.08
C THR A 115 -5.84 -19.23 -3.34
N MET A 116 -5.01 -18.76 -2.41
CA MET A 116 -4.24 -17.52 -2.59
C MET A 116 -3.01 -17.74 -3.47
N THR A 117 -2.72 -16.77 -4.32
CA THR A 117 -1.44 -16.72 -5.02
C THR A 117 -0.33 -16.19 -4.10
N VAL A 118 0.91 -16.44 -4.49
CA VAL A 118 2.09 -15.94 -3.75
C VAL A 118 2.04 -14.41 -3.58
N GLU A 119 1.61 -13.71 -4.64
CA GLU A 119 1.46 -12.25 -4.66
C GLU A 119 0.37 -11.77 -3.68
N GLN A 120 -0.72 -12.51 -3.56
CA GLN A 120 -1.80 -12.20 -2.62
C GLN A 120 -1.34 -12.38 -1.17
N VAL A 121 -0.57 -13.43 -0.89
CA VAL A 121 0.02 -13.64 0.44
C VAL A 121 1.02 -12.53 0.75
N ALA A 122 1.89 -12.16 -0.20
CA ALA A 122 2.83 -11.05 -0.05
C ALA A 122 2.12 -9.71 0.19
N ALA A 123 1.06 -9.42 -0.57
CA ALA A 123 0.26 -8.20 -0.40
C ALA A 123 -0.40 -8.12 0.98
N GLN A 124 -0.95 -9.24 1.47
CA GLN A 124 -1.53 -9.32 2.82
C GLN A 124 -0.48 -9.08 3.90
N LEU A 125 0.71 -9.67 3.76
CA LEU A 125 1.81 -9.45 4.71
C LEU A 125 2.28 -8.00 4.68
N ASN A 126 2.49 -7.40 3.51
CA ASN A 126 2.88 -6.00 3.38
C ASN A 126 1.87 -5.08 4.08
N LYS A 127 0.57 -5.28 3.83
CA LYS A 127 -0.50 -4.53 4.50
C LYS A 127 -0.44 -4.69 6.03
N THR A 128 -0.18 -5.91 6.52
CA THR A 128 -0.12 -6.18 7.96
C THR A 128 1.10 -5.52 8.60
N PHE A 129 2.26 -5.56 7.94
CA PHE A 129 3.45 -4.85 8.41
C PHE A 129 3.24 -3.35 8.43
N ASP A 130 2.73 -2.76 7.34
CA ASP A 130 2.45 -1.32 7.28
C ASP A 130 1.52 -0.88 8.41
N ALA A 131 0.44 -1.62 8.65
CA ALA A 131 -0.50 -1.33 9.73
C ALA A 131 0.13 -1.45 11.13
N ASN A 132 1.00 -2.45 11.35
CA ASN A 132 1.66 -2.64 12.64
C ASN A 132 2.66 -1.50 12.93
N TYR A 133 3.51 -1.15 11.96
CA TYR A 133 4.45 -0.05 12.12
C TYR A 133 3.75 1.30 12.31
N ALA A 134 2.67 1.55 11.56
CA ALA A 134 1.86 2.76 11.72
C ALA A 134 1.19 2.84 13.10
N SER A 135 0.66 1.72 13.62
CA SER A 135 0.01 1.69 14.94
C SER A 135 0.97 1.92 16.11
N GLU A 136 2.26 1.63 15.91
CA GLU A 136 3.31 1.84 16.90
C GLU A 136 4.09 3.14 16.68
N GLU A 137 3.66 3.96 15.71
CA GLU A 137 4.32 5.23 15.32
C GLU A 137 5.82 5.05 15.03
N ARG A 138 6.18 3.90 14.43
CA ARG A 138 7.56 3.55 14.10
C ARG A 138 7.82 3.64 12.61
N ASP A 139 9.00 4.08 12.25
CA ASP A 139 9.48 4.02 10.87
C ASP A 139 9.76 2.56 10.46
N LYS A 140 9.19 2.16 9.33
CA LYS A 140 9.42 0.84 8.73
C LYS A 140 10.76 0.86 7.97
N PRO A 141 11.79 0.07 8.38
CA PRO A 141 13.13 0.15 7.81
C PRO A 141 13.30 -0.60 6.47
N PHE A 142 12.22 -1.15 5.93
CA PHE A 142 12.20 -1.85 4.64
C PHE A 142 11.04 -1.36 3.77
N GLY A 143 11.17 -1.53 2.46
CA GLY A 143 10.14 -1.12 1.51
C GLY A 143 9.06 -2.18 1.33
N GLU A 144 9.44 -3.34 0.86
CA GLU A 144 8.54 -4.40 0.43
C GLU A 144 8.97 -5.76 0.96
N VAL A 145 7.98 -6.61 1.22
CA VAL A 145 8.18 -8.02 1.56
C VAL A 145 7.74 -8.88 0.40
N MET A 146 8.61 -9.76 -0.03
CA MET A 146 8.39 -10.78 -1.05
C MET A 146 8.40 -12.18 -0.41
N ILE A 147 7.78 -13.13 -1.08
CA ILE A 147 7.78 -14.53 -0.68
C ILE A 147 8.90 -15.26 -1.44
N GLY A 148 9.89 -15.78 -0.72
CA GLY A 148 10.94 -16.61 -1.31
C GLY A 148 10.54 -18.07 -1.44
N LYS A 149 9.66 -18.56 -0.54
CA LYS A 149 9.15 -19.92 -0.51
C LYS A 149 7.77 -19.94 0.15
N LEU A 150 6.87 -20.77 -0.34
CA LEU A 150 5.56 -21.02 0.27
C LEU A 150 5.19 -22.48 0.12
N ILE A 151 4.91 -23.14 1.26
CA ILE A 151 4.45 -24.53 1.32
C ILE A 151 3.24 -24.56 2.25
N VAL A 152 2.20 -25.27 1.85
CA VAL A 152 0.99 -25.53 2.64
C VAL A 152 0.83 -27.05 2.74
N GLU A 153 0.70 -27.57 3.95
CA GLU A 153 0.57 -29.00 4.27
C GLU A 153 -0.64 -29.26 5.16
#